data_addec3098541794c2cb0fc51fffec018
#
_entry.id   addec3098541794c2cb0fc51fffec018
#
_cell.length_a   1.000
_cell.length_b   1.000
_cell.length_c   1.000
_cell.angle_alpha   90.00
_cell.angle_beta   90.00
_cell.angle_gamma   90.00
#
_symmetry.space_group_name_H-M   'P 1'
#
loop_
_entity.id
_entity.type
_entity.pdbx_description
1 polymer ?
#
loop_
_entity_poly.entity_id
_entity_poly.type
_entity_poly.pdbx_seq_one_letter_code
_entity_poly.pdbx_strand_id
1 'polypeptide(L)'
;MIIEMRTYRLKPGCRSRFLEIFRSKSMPAHAEIGMKILGPWLSIEDPDTFFFMRGFPDLQSREPMKAKFYEGELWKSELENALMPMIEKYEVVLVDDPDGLAKW
;
A
#
# COMPACT_ATOMS: atom_id res chain seq x y z
N MET A 1 11.23 -4.79 12.41
CA MET A 1 10.19 -4.06 11.64
C MET A 1 9.09 -5.02 11.22
N ILE A 2 7.86 -4.58 11.27
CA ILE A 2 6.70 -5.36 10.82
C ILE A 2 6.37 -4.95 9.40
N ILE A 3 6.13 -5.92 8.53
CA ILE A 3 5.90 -5.68 7.12
C ILE A 3 4.57 -6.31 6.69
N GLU A 4 3.75 -5.53 5.99
CA GLU A 4 2.61 -6.05 5.25
C GLU A 4 3.05 -6.32 3.82
N MET A 5 2.99 -7.57 3.41
CA MET A 5 3.21 -7.95 2.01
C MET A 5 1.85 -7.95 1.33
N ARG A 6 1.65 -7.01 0.41
CA ARG A 6 0.34 -6.73 -0.16
C ARG A 6 0.30 -7.02 -1.65
N THR A 7 -0.59 -7.91 -2.04
CA THR A 7 -0.84 -8.23 -3.44
C THR A 7 -2.23 -7.72 -3.80
N TYR A 8 -2.30 -6.87 -4.82
CA TYR A 8 -3.56 -6.28 -5.28
C TYR A 8 -3.86 -6.74 -6.69
N ARG A 9 -5.08 -7.25 -6.89
CA ARG A 9 -5.60 -7.48 -8.22
C ARG A 9 -6.67 -6.43 -8.50
N LEU A 10 -6.49 -5.71 -9.58
CA LEU A 10 -7.37 -4.62 -9.99
C LEU A 10 -8.32 -5.07 -11.08
N LYS A 11 -9.38 -4.31 -11.28
CA LYS A 11 -10.27 -4.54 -12.41
C LYS A 11 -9.52 -4.34 -13.72
N PRO A 12 -9.92 -5.03 -14.79
CA PRO A 12 -9.18 -4.99 -16.06
C PRO A 12 -8.89 -3.58 -16.54
N GLY A 13 -7.62 -3.34 -16.87
CA GLY A 13 -7.16 -2.07 -17.42
C GLY A 13 -6.93 -0.95 -16.42
N CYS A 14 -7.10 -1.20 -15.12
CA CYS A 14 -7.01 -0.13 -14.10
C CYS A 14 -5.61 0.07 -13.53
N ARG A 15 -4.65 -0.83 -13.80
CA ARG A 15 -3.36 -0.81 -13.10
C ARG A 15 -2.59 0.50 -13.30
N SER A 16 -2.49 0.99 -14.52
CA SER A 16 -1.76 2.24 -14.79
C SER A 16 -2.38 3.44 -14.05
N ARG A 17 -3.68 3.57 -14.09
CA ARG A 17 -4.39 4.65 -13.40
C ARG A 17 -4.25 4.53 -11.89
N PHE A 18 -4.42 3.32 -11.35
CA PHE A 18 -4.27 3.08 -9.93
C PHE A 18 -2.87 3.48 -9.46
N LEU A 19 -1.84 3.02 -10.16
CA LEU A 19 -0.46 3.27 -9.77
C LEU A 19 -0.06 4.74 -9.92
N GLU A 20 -0.63 5.44 -10.88
CA GLU A 20 -0.40 6.88 -11.01
C GLU A 20 -0.84 7.61 -9.73
N ILE A 21 -2.04 7.33 -9.25
CA ILE A 21 -2.56 7.92 -8.01
C ILE A 21 -1.78 7.43 -6.80
N PHE A 22 -1.49 6.14 -6.75
CA PHE A 22 -0.75 5.52 -5.65
C PHE A 22 0.62 6.18 -5.46
N ARG A 23 1.38 6.32 -6.56
CA ARG A 23 2.71 6.92 -6.50
C ARG A 23 2.68 8.41 -6.19
N SER A 24 1.75 9.15 -6.77
CA SER A 24 1.72 10.61 -6.64
C SER A 24 1.10 11.10 -5.35
N LYS A 25 0.17 10.35 -4.76
CA LYS A 25 -0.60 10.79 -3.59
C LYS A 25 -0.50 9.86 -2.39
N SER A 26 -0.70 8.57 -2.61
CA SER A 26 -0.74 7.60 -1.53
C SER A 26 0.63 7.39 -0.88
N MET A 27 1.66 7.16 -1.68
CA MET A 27 3.01 6.94 -1.16
C MET A 27 3.55 8.13 -0.36
N PRO A 28 3.45 9.39 -0.85
CA PRO A 28 3.89 10.53 -0.05
C PRO A 28 3.13 10.68 1.27
N ALA A 29 1.83 10.41 1.28
CA ALA A 29 1.03 10.48 2.49
C ALA A 29 1.46 9.42 3.53
N HIS A 30 1.80 8.22 3.06
CA HIS A 30 2.37 7.18 3.94
C HIS A 30 3.69 7.64 4.56
N ALA A 31 4.56 8.23 3.76
CA ALA A 31 5.85 8.71 4.22
C ALA A 31 5.70 9.80 5.31
N GLU A 32 4.76 10.71 5.15
CA GLU A 32 4.50 11.75 6.16
C GLU A 32 4.09 11.17 7.51
N ILE A 33 3.37 10.06 7.51
CA ILE A 33 2.92 9.39 8.74
C ILE A 33 4.06 8.58 9.35
N GLY A 34 5.06 8.23 8.56
CA GLY A 34 6.19 7.41 9.01
C GLY A 34 6.07 5.95 8.59
N MET A 35 5.08 5.60 7.77
CA MET A 35 5.01 4.28 7.16
C MET A 35 5.96 4.23 5.97
N LYS A 36 6.63 3.09 5.81
CA LYS A 36 7.54 2.87 4.69
C LYS A 36 6.86 2.08 3.59
N ILE A 37 7.15 2.42 2.35
CA ILE A 37 6.64 1.68 1.19
C ILE A 37 7.83 1.24 0.34
N LEU A 38 7.82 -0.02 -0.04
CA LEU A 38 8.78 -0.56 -0.99
C LEU A 38 7.99 -1.20 -2.14
N GLY A 39 8.35 -0.85 -3.36
CA GLY A 39 7.58 -1.16 -4.56
C GLY A 39 6.92 0.09 -5.10
N PRO A 40 5.90 -0.01 -5.93
CA PRO A 40 5.23 -1.25 -6.36
C PRO A 40 6.01 -2.03 -7.42
N TRP A 41 5.83 -3.33 -7.43
CA TRP A 41 6.32 -4.23 -8.49
C TRP A 41 5.13 -4.75 -9.27
N LEU A 42 5.28 -4.83 -10.57
CA LEU A 42 4.20 -5.21 -11.48
C LEU A 42 4.29 -6.69 -11.82
N SER A 43 3.17 -7.42 -11.71
CA SER A 43 3.14 -8.81 -12.13
C SER A 43 3.43 -8.90 -13.62
N ILE A 44 4.26 -9.88 -14.00
CA ILE A 44 4.57 -10.17 -15.40
C ILE A 44 3.45 -10.99 -16.03
N GLU A 45 2.88 -11.93 -15.26
CA GLU A 45 1.88 -12.86 -15.77
C GLU A 45 0.47 -12.28 -15.81
N ASP A 46 0.13 -11.37 -14.87
CA ASP A 46 -1.20 -10.79 -14.78
C ASP A 46 -1.10 -9.26 -14.92
N PRO A 47 -1.60 -8.69 -16.02
CA PRO A 47 -1.48 -7.23 -16.25
C PRO A 47 -2.27 -6.38 -15.26
N ASP A 48 -3.15 -6.99 -14.46
CA ASP A 48 -3.99 -6.28 -13.50
C ASP A 48 -3.52 -6.45 -12.05
N THR A 49 -2.38 -7.12 -11.84
CA THR A 49 -1.87 -7.40 -10.50
C THR A 49 -0.56 -6.66 -10.25
N PHE A 50 -0.40 -6.15 -9.02
CA PHE A 50 0.86 -5.60 -8.53
C PHE A 50 1.06 -5.95 -7.07
N PHE A 51 2.30 -5.77 -6.60
CA PHE A 51 2.74 -6.11 -5.25
C PHE A 51 3.49 -4.94 -4.64
N PHE A 52 3.29 -4.71 -3.34
CA PHE A 52 4.14 -3.78 -2.61
C PHE A 52 4.24 -4.20 -1.15
N MET A 53 5.21 -3.63 -0.44
CA MET A 53 5.39 -3.85 0.98
C MET A 53 5.19 -2.54 1.73
N ARG A 54 4.53 -2.63 2.88
CA ARG A 54 4.31 -1.49 3.76
C ARG A 54 4.89 -1.83 5.13
N GLY A 55 5.82 -0.99 5.60
CA GLY A 55 6.56 -1.26 6.84
C GLY A 55 6.19 -0.34 7.98
N PHE A 56 6.22 -0.90 9.19
CA PHE A 56 5.93 -0.23 10.46
C PHE A 56 7.08 -0.50 11.43
N PRO A 57 7.41 0.46 12.34
CA PRO A 57 8.50 0.24 13.29
C PRO A 57 8.30 -0.99 14.16
N ASP A 58 7.08 -1.22 14.61
CA ASP A 58 6.70 -2.35 15.46
C ASP A 58 5.22 -2.65 15.31
N LEU A 59 4.77 -3.76 15.93
CA LEU A 59 3.38 -4.17 15.83
C LEU A 59 2.42 -3.20 16.51
N GLN A 60 2.86 -2.57 17.61
CA GLN A 60 2.01 -1.63 18.36
C GLN A 60 1.74 -0.35 17.58
N SER A 61 2.68 0.07 16.74
CA SER A 61 2.55 1.29 15.93
C SER A 61 1.64 1.11 14.72
N ARG A 62 1.42 -0.13 14.29
CA ARG A 62 0.73 -0.43 13.03
C ARG A 62 -0.68 0.13 12.98
N GLU A 63 -1.54 -0.19 13.95
CA GLU A 63 -2.92 0.28 13.91
C GLU A 63 -3.05 1.80 14.05
N PRO A 64 -2.34 2.47 14.98
CA PRO A 64 -2.39 3.94 15.03
C PRO A 64 -1.91 4.62 13.74
N MET A 65 -0.88 4.11 13.10
CA MET A 65 -0.37 4.68 11.86
C MET A 65 -1.34 4.48 10.70
N LYS A 66 -1.94 3.29 10.61
CA LYS A 66 -2.98 3.01 9.62
C LYS A 66 -4.18 3.94 9.83
N ALA A 67 -4.60 4.14 11.09
CA ALA A 67 -5.70 5.03 11.41
C ALA A 67 -5.43 6.46 10.93
N LYS A 68 -4.23 6.97 11.13
CA LYS A 68 -3.86 8.30 10.64
C LYS A 68 -4.04 8.44 9.13
N PHE A 69 -3.74 7.38 8.39
CA PHE A 69 -3.91 7.40 6.93
C PHE A 69 -5.39 7.29 6.54
N TYR A 70 -6.07 6.25 7.00
CA TYR A 70 -7.44 5.95 6.56
C TYR A 70 -8.51 6.85 7.18
N GLU A 71 -8.24 7.48 8.31
CA GLU A 71 -9.13 8.48 8.91
C GLU A 71 -8.74 9.89 8.51
N GLY A 72 -7.67 10.04 7.74
CA GLY A 72 -7.18 11.32 7.27
C GLY A 72 -8.01 11.91 6.14
N GLU A 73 -7.86 13.21 5.94
CA GLU A 73 -8.59 13.98 4.94
C GLU A 73 -8.36 13.46 3.52
N LEU A 74 -7.10 13.19 3.17
CA LEU A 74 -6.75 12.75 1.82
C LEU A 74 -7.48 11.44 1.44
N TRP A 75 -7.48 10.46 2.35
CA TRP A 75 -8.16 9.21 2.07
C TRP A 75 -9.67 9.40 1.95
N LYS A 76 -10.27 10.07 2.91
CA LYS A 76 -11.74 10.21 2.98
C LYS A 76 -12.30 11.09 1.86
N SER A 77 -11.61 12.17 1.51
CA SER A 77 -12.12 13.11 0.51
C SER A 77 -11.73 12.77 -0.92
N GLU A 78 -10.68 11.97 -1.11
CA GLU A 78 -10.12 11.76 -2.45
C GLU A 78 -9.78 10.31 -2.76
N LEU A 79 -8.89 9.68 -1.99
CA LEU A 79 -8.32 8.39 -2.38
C LEU A 79 -9.29 7.23 -2.30
N GLU A 80 -10.15 7.20 -1.30
CA GLU A 80 -11.11 6.10 -1.14
C GLU A 80 -11.99 5.96 -2.38
N ASN A 81 -12.58 7.05 -2.81
CA ASN A 81 -13.46 7.04 -3.98
C ASN A 81 -12.72 6.82 -5.30
N ALA A 82 -11.45 7.20 -5.37
CA ALA A 82 -10.65 7.01 -6.57
C ALA A 82 -10.09 5.59 -6.69
N LEU A 83 -9.61 5.02 -5.58
CA LEU A 83 -8.87 3.75 -5.60
C LEU A 83 -9.73 2.52 -5.37
N MET A 84 -10.62 2.56 -4.36
CA MET A 84 -11.38 1.37 -3.98
C MET A 84 -12.22 0.78 -5.11
N PRO A 85 -12.88 1.58 -5.98
CA PRO A 85 -13.64 1.01 -7.09
C PRO A 85 -12.80 0.24 -8.11
N MET A 86 -11.48 0.49 -8.17
CA MET A 86 -10.58 -0.21 -9.09
C MET A 86 -10.08 -1.55 -8.54
N ILE A 87 -10.27 -1.81 -7.26
CA ILE A 87 -9.76 -3.03 -6.62
C ILE A 87 -10.76 -4.16 -6.76
N GLU A 88 -10.32 -5.27 -7.35
CA GLU A 88 -11.12 -6.49 -7.41
C GLU A 88 -10.93 -7.31 -6.14
N LYS A 89 -9.67 -7.54 -5.74
CA LYS A 89 -9.32 -8.23 -4.50
C LYS A 89 -7.91 -7.85 -4.07
N TYR A 90 -7.61 -8.07 -2.80
CA TYR A 90 -6.25 -7.93 -2.31
C TYR A 90 -5.99 -8.94 -1.20
N GLU A 91 -4.71 -9.27 -1.03
CA GLU A 91 -4.25 -10.17 0.02
C GLU A 91 -3.12 -9.51 0.78
N VAL A 92 -3.09 -9.72 2.09
CA VAL A 92 -2.07 -9.18 2.97
C VAL A 92 -1.48 -10.31 3.79
N VAL A 93 -0.15 -10.43 3.77
CA VAL A 93 0.58 -11.31 4.67
C VAL A 93 1.40 -10.44 5.59
N LEU A 94 1.15 -10.56 6.89
CA LEU A 94 1.88 -9.79 7.89
C LEU A 94 3.07 -10.60 8.37
N VAL A 95 4.28 -10.04 8.24
CA VAL A 95 5.51 -10.72 8.60
C VAL A 95 6.38 -9.83 9.50
N ASP A 96 7.26 -10.47 10.26
CA ASP A 96 8.29 -9.80 11.03
C ASP A 96 9.60 -9.87 10.25
N ASP A 97 10.33 -8.77 10.20
CA ASP A 97 11.65 -8.68 9.57
C ASP A 97 12.69 -8.28 10.62
N PRO A 98 13.03 -9.21 11.56
CA PRO A 98 13.93 -8.90 12.67
C PRO A 98 15.37 -8.66 12.21
N ASP A 99 15.76 -9.20 11.06
CA ASP A 99 17.12 -9.10 10.53
C ASP A 99 17.32 -7.94 9.56
N GLY A 100 16.27 -7.17 9.28
CA GLY A 100 16.36 -6.03 8.39
C GLY A 100 16.66 -6.41 6.94
N LEU A 101 16.04 -7.45 6.44
CA LEU A 101 16.27 -7.93 5.07
C LEU A 101 15.71 -6.96 4.02
N ALA A 102 14.61 -6.27 4.33
CA ALA A 102 14.03 -5.30 3.42
C ALA A 102 14.88 -4.02 3.41
N LYS A 103 15.18 -3.52 2.22
CA LYS A 103 15.96 -2.29 2.02
C LYS A 103 15.02 -1.20 1.52
N TRP A 104 14.52 -0.46 2.48
CA TRP A 104 13.55 0.62 2.25
C TRP A 104 14.14 1.82 1.52
#